data_09db55c4a6e1129efddbea2f6a86e95b
#
_entry.id   09db55c4a6e1129efddbea2f6a86e95b
#
_cell.length_a   1.000
_cell.length_b   1.000
_cell.length_c   1.000
_cell.angle_alpha   90.00
_cell.angle_beta   90.00
_cell.angle_gamma   90.00
#
_symmetry.space_group_name_H-M   'P 1'
#
loop_
_entity.id
_entity.type
_entity.pdbx_description
1 polymer ?
#
loop_
_entity_poly.entity_id
_entity_poly.type
_entity_poly.pdbx_seq_one_letter_code
_entity_poly.pdbx_strand_id
1 'polypeptide(L)'
;MDIAVSSWSFHDELYQGKLRLADVPYRVHDLGYGAVELQDMFLWPRPPNLIARLFGKKAPPFNQYQHDRRTLLKVRLNRLRSGTRLVCWTIDSDLTVSEGPDRQKQKAYLAAAIETADFLNAPLIRMTLGGEKNDRSAYGRAVELMSSVLPVAMARKVKFAVENHDGLSSDPAVLAEFVQHFHSPYLGVCMDFGNFEGDRASGMQTLAPHAIHVHAKSREFNAQGEETQIDYRMCVDALKSAGYAGAISIEYEGHDDPAIGIKRTRDLLERYA
;
A
#
# COMPACT_ATOMS: atom_id res chain seq x y z
N MET A 1 -18.39 4.63 4.16
CA MET A 1 -16.96 4.25 3.98
C MET A 1 -16.31 5.19 2.99
N ASP A 2 -15.04 5.50 3.19
CA ASP A 2 -14.23 6.32 2.28
C ASP A 2 -13.47 5.37 1.34
N ILE A 3 -13.98 5.16 0.13
CA ILE A 3 -13.43 4.18 -0.83
C ILE A 3 -12.42 4.86 -1.74
N ALA A 4 -11.21 4.32 -1.78
CA ALA A 4 -10.13 4.71 -2.68
C ALA A 4 -9.81 3.57 -3.65
N VAL A 5 -9.05 3.87 -4.71
CA VAL A 5 -8.52 2.86 -5.63
C VAL A 5 -6.99 2.88 -5.56
N SER A 6 -6.40 1.72 -5.27
CA SER A 6 -4.95 1.53 -5.31
C SER A 6 -4.46 1.46 -6.76
N SER A 7 -3.32 2.10 -7.02
CA SER A 7 -2.60 1.96 -8.30
C SER A 7 -2.24 0.51 -8.62
N TRP A 8 -2.20 -0.37 -7.60
CA TRP A 8 -1.99 -1.80 -7.80
C TRP A 8 -3.09 -2.44 -8.65
N SER A 9 -4.33 -1.96 -8.56
CA SER A 9 -5.42 -2.43 -9.44
C SER A 9 -5.13 -2.25 -10.93
N PHE A 10 -4.15 -1.42 -11.30
CA PHE A 10 -3.70 -1.18 -12.67
C PHE A 10 -2.28 -1.70 -12.93
N HIS A 11 -1.77 -2.62 -12.11
CA HIS A 11 -0.36 -3.07 -12.14
C HIS A 11 0.07 -3.55 -13.53
N ASP A 12 -0.77 -4.31 -14.24
CA ASP A 12 -0.46 -4.79 -15.59
C ASP A 12 -0.29 -3.64 -16.59
N GLU A 13 -1.18 -2.64 -16.57
CA GLU A 13 -1.07 -1.47 -17.44
C GLU A 13 0.17 -0.63 -17.10
N LEU A 14 0.50 -0.51 -15.82
CA LEU A 14 1.66 0.21 -15.30
C LEU A 14 2.97 -0.50 -15.68
N TYR A 15 3.07 -1.82 -15.46
CA TYR A 15 4.24 -2.62 -15.87
C TYR A 15 4.46 -2.62 -17.38
N GLN A 16 3.38 -2.69 -18.16
CA GLN A 16 3.44 -2.62 -19.61
C GLN A 16 3.70 -1.21 -20.13
N GLY A 17 3.70 -0.19 -19.28
CA GLY A 17 3.87 1.21 -19.64
C GLY A 17 2.71 1.79 -20.46
N LYS A 18 1.56 1.13 -20.46
CA LYS A 18 0.30 1.62 -21.07
C LYS A 18 -0.31 2.76 -20.24
N LEU A 19 -0.16 2.66 -18.92
CA LEU A 19 -0.50 3.71 -17.95
C LEU A 19 0.78 4.21 -17.27
N ARG A 20 0.84 5.48 -16.89
CA ARG A 20 1.91 6.04 -16.06
C ARG A 20 1.36 6.32 -14.67
N LEU A 21 2.17 6.17 -13.64
CA LEU A 21 1.77 6.48 -12.27
C LEU A 21 1.17 7.90 -12.15
N ALA A 22 1.75 8.87 -12.86
CA ALA A 22 1.26 10.24 -12.85
C ALA A 22 -0.15 10.41 -13.44
N ASP A 23 -0.61 9.49 -14.25
CA ASP A 23 -1.92 9.54 -14.92
C ASP A 23 -2.99 8.70 -14.17
N VAL A 24 -2.59 7.89 -13.19
CA VAL A 24 -3.51 7.10 -12.33
C VAL A 24 -4.59 7.97 -11.67
N PRO A 25 -4.30 9.18 -11.13
CA PRO A 25 -5.35 10.03 -10.56
C PRO A 25 -6.48 10.36 -11.54
N TYR A 26 -6.19 10.60 -12.81
CA TYR A 26 -7.21 10.80 -13.84
C TYR A 26 -7.99 9.52 -14.11
N ARG A 27 -7.29 8.38 -14.23
CA ARG A 27 -7.94 7.08 -14.45
C ARG A 27 -8.93 6.74 -13.34
N VAL A 28 -8.55 7.01 -12.08
CA VAL A 28 -9.40 6.81 -10.91
C VAL A 28 -10.60 7.77 -10.92
N HIS A 29 -10.37 9.04 -11.25
CA HIS A 29 -11.44 10.03 -11.42
C HIS A 29 -12.45 9.61 -12.49
N ASP A 30 -11.98 9.18 -13.66
CA ASP A 30 -12.82 8.76 -14.79
C ASP A 30 -13.67 7.52 -14.47
N LEU A 31 -13.23 6.69 -13.51
CA LEU A 31 -14.00 5.59 -12.94
C LEU A 31 -15.01 6.03 -11.86
N GLY A 32 -15.07 7.33 -11.55
CA GLY A 32 -16.01 7.90 -10.58
C GLY A 32 -15.56 7.83 -9.12
N TYR A 33 -14.24 7.71 -8.87
CA TYR A 33 -13.69 7.71 -7.51
C TYR A 33 -12.97 9.02 -7.19
N GLY A 34 -13.15 9.50 -5.94
CA GLY A 34 -12.53 10.73 -5.45
C GLY A 34 -11.22 10.54 -4.67
N ALA A 35 -10.78 9.29 -4.48
CA ALA A 35 -9.60 8.98 -3.67
C ALA A 35 -8.73 7.91 -4.33
N VAL A 36 -7.41 8.06 -4.18
CA VAL A 36 -6.40 7.20 -4.80
C VAL A 36 -5.29 6.85 -3.82
N GLU A 37 -4.77 5.65 -3.95
CA GLU A 37 -3.52 5.21 -3.36
C GLU A 37 -2.49 4.98 -4.46
N LEU A 38 -1.24 5.38 -4.23
CA LEU A 38 -0.17 5.27 -5.21
C LEU A 38 1.04 4.54 -4.64
N GLN A 39 1.61 3.64 -5.46
CA GLN A 39 2.78 2.85 -5.08
C GLN A 39 4.04 3.39 -5.75
N ASP A 40 5.11 3.52 -4.98
CA ASP A 40 6.37 4.10 -5.43
C ASP A 40 7.11 3.25 -6.47
N MET A 41 6.91 1.94 -6.43
CA MET A 41 7.52 1.02 -7.40
C MET A 41 7.15 1.36 -8.86
N PHE A 42 6.02 2.03 -9.10
CA PHE A 42 5.60 2.50 -10.42
C PHE A 42 6.17 3.87 -10.82
N LEU A 43 7.02 4.48 -10.00
CA LEU A 43 7.86 5.61 -10.41
C LEU A 43 8.95 5.21 -11.42
N TRP A 44 9.07 3.93 -11.70
CA TRP A 44 10.08 3.38 -12.57
C TRP A 44 10.12 4.09 -13.92
N PRO A 45 11.33 4.46 -14.40
CA PRO A 45 11.45 4.95 -15.76
C PRO A 45 11.00 3.85 -16.72
N ARG A 46 10.19 4.22 -17.69
CA ARG A 46 9.75 3.30 -18.74
C ARG A 46 10.97 2.59 -19.34
N PRO A 47 10.87 1.30 -19.64
CA PRO A 47 11.89 0.63 -20.42
C PRO A 47 12.13 1.45 -21.70
N PRO A 48 13.38 1.61 -22.16
CA PRO A 48 13.68 2.35 -23.36
C PRO A 48 12.86 1.78 -24.53
N ASN A 49 12.36 2.65 -25.40
CA ASN A 49 11.60 2.24 -26.56
C ASN A 49 12.43 1.26 -27.44
N LEU A 50 11.76 0.53 -28.34
CA LEU A 50 12.40 -0.50 -29.16
C LEU A 50 13.68 0.00 -29.85
N ILE A 51 13.66 1.23 -30.38
CA ILE A 51 14.80 1.84 -31.05
C ILE A 51 15.97 2.03 -30.08
N ALA A 52 15.73 2.56 -28.88
CA ALA A 52 16.76 2.75 -27.88
C ALA A 52 17.33 1.41 -27.37
N ARG A 53 16.51 0.35 -27.31
CA ARG A 53 16.96 -1.02 -26.97
C ARG A 53 17.87 -1.60 -28.08
N LEU A 54 17.56 -1.37 -29.33
CA LEU A 54 18.39 -1.75 -30.49
C LEU A 54 19.78 -1.07 -30.44
N PHE A 55 19.88 0.13 -29.87
CA PHE A 55 21.15 0.82 -29.61
C PHE A 55 21.79 0.49 -28.26
N GLY A 56 21.40 -0.63 -27.63
CA GLY A 56 22.03 -1.12 -26.40
C GLY A 56 21.66 -0.33 -25.14
N LYS A 57 20.72 0.64 -25.20
CA LYS A 57 20.26 1.35 -24.00
C LYS A 57 19.45 0.38 -23.13
N LYS A 58 19.95 0.15 -21.92
CA LYS A 58 19.20 -0.58 -20.87
C LYS A 58 18.39 0.43 -20.05
N ALA A 59 17.25 -0.04 -19.52
CA ALA A 59 16.56 0.74 -18.46
C ALA A 59 17.54 0.93 -17.30
N PRO A 60 17.62 2.12 -16.69
CA PRO A 60 18.37 2.27 -15.46
C PRO A 60 17.83 1.30 -14.42
N PRO A 61 18.68 0.72 -13.56
CA PRO A 61 18.22 -0.11 -12.47
C PRO A 61 17.24 0.69 -11.60
N PHE A 62 16.21 0.00 -11.11
CA PHE A 62 15.31 0.59 -10.12
C PHE A 62 16.14 1.06 -8.92
N ASN A 63 15.95 2.30 -8.58
CA ASN A 63 16.58 2.87 -7.39
C ASN A 63 15.47 3.39 -6.47
N GLN A 64 15.00 2.52 -5.59
CA GLN A 64 13.97 2.84 -4.59
C GLN A 64 14.36 4.00 -3.66
N TYR A 65 15.65 4.37 -3.63
CA TYR A 65 16.17 5.47 -2.81
C TYR A 65 16.14 6.83 -3.52
N GLN A 66 15.77 6.88 -4.80
CA GLN A 66 15.69 8.12 -5.58
C GLN A 66 14.31 8.27 -6.21
N HIS A 67 13.48 9.06 -5.57
CA HIS A 67 12.22 9.46 -6.18
C HIS A 67 12.46 10.59 -7.20
N ASP A 68 12.08 10.33 -8.47
CA ASP A 68 12.16 11.35 -9.52
C ASP A 68 11.21 12.52 -9.25
N ARG A 69 11.77 13.65 -8.83
CA ARG A 69 10.99 14.86 -8.51
C ARG A 69 10.12 15.36 -9.67
N ARG A 70 10.52 15.12 -10.92
CA ARG A 70 9.71 15.53 -12.09
C ARG A 70 8.45 14.68 -12.19
N THR A 71 8.58 13.39 -12.00
CA THR A 71 7.43 12.48 -11.96
C THR A 71 6.53 12.79 -10.77
N LEU A 72 7.09 12.99 -9.58
CA LEU A 72 6.32 13.38 -8.39
C LEU A 72 5.56 14.70 -8.59
N LEU A 73 6.17 15.69 -9.23
CA LEU A 73 5.49 16.94 -9.55
C LEU A 73 4.30 16.71 -10.51
N LYS A 74 4.47 15.85 -11.52
CA LYS A 74 3.36 15.47 -12.41
C LYS A 74 2.23 14.75 -11.65
N VAL A 75 2.57 13.80 -10.79
CA VAL A 75 1.60 13.12 -9.89
C VAL A 75 0.80 14.16 -9.10
N ARG A 76 1.50 15.08 -8.42
CA ARG A 76 0.87 16.13 -7.61
C ARG A 76 -0.07 17.02 -8.45
N LEU A 77 0.40 17.47 -9.62
CA LEU A 77 -0.39 18.33 -10.50
C LEU A 77 -1.61 17.60 -11.06
N ASN A 78 -1.46 16.36 -11.51
CA ASN A 78 -2.54 15.58 -12.09
C ASN A 78 -3.60 15.23 -11.02
N ARG A 79 -3.16 14.90 -9.79
CA ARG A 79 -4.06 14.72 -8.66
C ARG A 79 -4.88 15.97 -8.35
N LEU A 80 -4.23 17.13 -8.31
CA LEU A 80 -4.94 18.40 -8.07
C LEU A 80 -5.93 18.72 -9.20
N ARG A 81 -5.57 18.47 -10.44
CA ARG A 81 -6.43 18.73 -11.61
C ARG A 81 -7.60 17.76 -11.72
N SER A 82 -7.39 16.49 -11.38
CA SER A 82 -8.47 15.50 -11.35
C SER A 82 -9.40 15.66 -10.14
N GLY A 83 -9.00 16.44 -9.13
CA GLY A 83 -9.75 16.56 -7.88
C GLY A 83 -9.65 15.32 -6.98
N THR A 84 -8.80 14.34 -7.30
CA THR A 84 -8.63 13.15 -6.47
C THR A 84 -7.79 13.44 -5.24
N ARG A 85 -8.12 12.79 -4.12
CA ARG A 85 -7.39 12.86 -2.87
C ARG A 85 -6.43 11.67 -2.75
N LEU A 86 -5.16 11.91 -2.43
CA LEU A 86 -4.22 10.83 -2.13
C LEU A 86 -4.42 10.42 -0.67
N VAL A 87 -4.76 9.16 -0.46
CA VAL A 87 -5.01 8.60 0.89
C VAL A 87 -3.81 7.85 1.44
N CYS A 88 -2.99 7.27 0.56
CA CYS A 88 -1.83 6.49 0.95
C CYS A 88 -0.74 6.55 -0.12
N TRP A 89 0.52 6.60 0.33
CA TRP A 89 1.72 6.39 -0.45
C TRP A 89 2.31 5.04 -0.06
N THR A 90 2.29 4.08 -0.95
CA THR A 90 2.71 2.70 -0.67
C THR A 90 4.15 2.48 -1.07
N ILE A 91 4.91 1.89 -0.18
CA ILE A 91 6.32 1.51 -0.35
C ILE A 91 6.52 0.03 0.00
N ASP A 92 7.59 -0.52 -0.55
CA ASP A 92 8.06 -1.87 -0.21
C ASP A 92 9.35 -1.75 0.61
N SER A 93 9.30 -2.13 1.89
CA SER A 93 10.37 -1.93 2.86
C SER A 93 10.75 -3.21 3.59
N ASP A 94 11.99 -3.26 4.06
CA ASP A 94 12.48 -4.30 4.96
C ASP A 94 13.14 -3.66 6.18
N LEU A 95 12.46 -3.72 7.32
CA LEU A 95 12.96 -3.18 8.58
C LEU A 95 13.88 -4.16 9.31
N THR A 96 13.98 -5.39 8.84
CA THR A 96 14.71 -6.47 9.53
C THR A 96 16.19 -6.55 9.16
N VAL A 97 16.62 -5.76 8.16
CA VAL A 97 18.00 -5.74 7.68
C VAL A 97 18.99 -5.51 8.80
N SER A 98 20.09 -6.30 8.80
CA SER A 98 21.17 -6.20 9.75
C SER A 98 21.91 -4.87 9.66
N GLU A 99 22.62 -4.51 10.72
CA GLU A 99 23.48 -3.33 10.71
C GLU A 99 24.48 -3.36 9.55
N GLY A 100 24.70 -2.20 8.95
CA GLY A 100 25.59 -2.07 7.80
C GLY A 100 25.03 -1.20 6.67
N PRO A 101 25.62 -1.29 5.48
CA PRO A 101 25.22 -0.45 4.33
C PRO A 101 23.73 -0.59 3.94
N ASP A 102 23.18 -1.79 4.01
CA ASP A 102 21.79 -2.03 3.60
C ASP A 102 20.80 -1.42 4.59
N ARG A 103 21.09 -1.46 5.89
CA ARG A 103 20.30 -0.74 6.90
C ARG A 103 20.34 0.78 6.70
N GLN A 104 21.49 1.33 6.31
CA GLN A 104 21.58 2.76 5.97
C GLN A 104 20.76 3.11 4.72
N LYS A 105 20.75 2.23 3.72
CA LYS A 105 19.88 2.39 2.55
C LYS A 105 18.39 2.37 2.95
N GLN A 106 17.97 1.43 3.81
CA GLN A 106 16.58 1.39 4.28
C GLN A 106 16.20 2.66 5.05
N LYS A 107 17.08 3.17 5.93
CA LYS A 107 16.86 4.47 6.60
C LYS A 107 16.68 5.60 5.60
N ALA A 108 17.55 5.68 4.60
CA ALA A 108 17.45 6.69 3.55
C ALA A 108 16.17 6.56 2.73
N TYR A 109 15.76 5.34 2.43
CA TYR A 109 14.51 5.05 1.71
C TYR A 109 13.27 5.51 2.51
N LEU A 110 13.20 5.15 3.78
CA LEU A 110 12.10 5.58 4.65
C LEU A 110 12.05 7.11 4.81
N ALA A 111 13.21 7.76 4.94
CA ALA A 111 13.29 9.23 4.97
C ALA A 111 12.77 9.84 3.66
N ALA A 112 13.19 9.31 2.51
CA ALA A 112 12.72 9.77 1.19
C ALA A 112 11.21 9.52 1.00
N ALA A 113 10.68 8.40 1.53
CA ALA A 113 9.25 8.10 1.51
C ALA A 113 8.44 9.11 2.35
N ILE A 114 8.92 9.47 3.54
CA ILE A 114 8.31 10.50 4.38
C ILE A 114 8.29 11.86 3.65
N GLU A 115 9.42 12.27 3.06
CA GLU A 115 9.49 13.52 2.29
C GLU A 115 8.55 13.50 1.07
N THR A 116 8.41 12.35 0.41
CA THR A 116 7.52 12.19 -0.73
C THR A 116 6.06 12.25 -0.31
N ALA A 117 5.69 11.57 0.76
CA ALA A 117 4.33 11.61 1.30
C ALA A 117 3.93 13.04 1.70
N ASP A 118 4.81 13.76 2.40
CA ASP A 118 4.62 15.17 2.75
C ASP A 118 4.48 16.04 1.50
N PHE A 119 5.38 15.90 0.51
CA PHE A 119 5.31 16.63 -0.76
C PHE A 119 4.02 16.37 -1.53
N LEU A 120 3.54 15.13 -1.54
CA LEU A 120 2.30 14.74 -2.23
C LEU A 120 1.04 15.01 -1.39
N ASN A 121 1.15 15.44 -0.14
CA ASN A 121 0.08 15.53 0.85
C ASN A 121 -0.63 14.16 1.04
N ALA A 122 0.14 13.09 1.11
CA ALA A 122 -0.33 11.78 1.54
C ALA A 122 -0.27 11.71 3.08
N PRO A 123 -1.39 11.47 3.76
CA PRO A 123 -1.42 11.44 5.23
C PRO A 123 -0.80 10.17 5.81
N LEU A 124 -0.57 9.17 4.96
CA LEU A 124 -0.20 7.82 5.37
C LEU A 124 0.77 7.18 4.37
N ILE A 125 1.71 6.42 4.90
CA ILE A 125 2.59 5.52 4.15
C ILE A 125 2.23 4.08 4.52
N ARG A 126 1.86 3.25 3.53
CA ARG A 126 1.77 1.80 3.71
C ARG A 126 3.16 1.20 3.50
N MET A 127 3.55 0.26 4.36
CA MET A 127 4.85 -0.39 4.34
C MET A 127 4.76 -1.85 4.83
N THR A 128 5.84 -2.62 4.64
CA THR A 128 6.03 -3.98 5.15
C THR A 128 7.12 -4.03 6.21
N LEU A 129 7.13 -5.08 7.05
CA LEU A 129 8.24 -5.30 8.00
C LEU A 129 9.43 -5.97 7.33
N GLY A 130 9.20 -6.81 6.33
CA GLY A 130 10.22 -7.66 5.73
C GLY A 130 10.60 -8.87 6.60
N GLY A 131 11.78 -9.43 6.33
CA GLY A 131 12.30 -10.59 7.03
C GLY A 131 11.61 -11.89 6.63
N GLU A 132 11.90 -12.96 7.38
CA GLU A 132 11.25 -14.25 7.21
C GLU A 132 10.17 -14.46 8.27
N LYS A 133 9.10 -15.14 7.89
CA LYS A 133 8.06 -15.57 8.81
C LYS A 133 8.72 -16.39 9.94
N ASN A 134 8.38 -16.09 11.18
CA ASN A 134 8.93 -16.72 12.39
C ASN A 134 10.37 -16.32 12.79
N ASP A 135 11.06 -15.44 12.06
CA ASP A 135 12.36 -14.93 12.51
C ASP A 135 12.18 -13.86 13.61
N ARG A 136 11.92 -14.33 14.83
CA ARG A 136 11.83 -13.44 15.99
C ARG A 136 13.15 -12.70 16.30
N SER A 137 14.27 -13.16 15.78
CA SER A 137 15.55 -12.45 15.96
C SER A 137 15.59 -11.14 15.16
N ALA A 138 14.85 -11.08 14.07
CA ALA A 138 14.70 -9.91 13.23
C ALA A 138 13.76 -8.83 13.84
N TYR A 139 12.87 -9.23 14.74
CA TYR A 139 11.88 -8.32 15.34
C TYR A 139 12.53 -7.13 16.06
N GLY A 140 13.57 -7.37 16.86
CA GLY A 140 14.31 -6.29 17.54
C GLY A 140 14.90 -5.28 16.55
N ARG A 141 15.44 -5.75 15.43
CA ARG A 141 15.98 -4.87 14.38
C ARG A 141 14.89 -4.00 13.73
N ALA A 142 13.70 -4.57 13.51
CA ALA A 142 12.56 -3.83 12.99
C ALA A 142 12.10 -2.74 13.97
N VAL A 143 12.01 -3.05 15.27
CA VAL A 143 11.69 -2.08 16.33
C VAL A 143 12.70 -0.94 16.37
N GLU A 144 14.00 -1.23 16.35
CA GLU A 144 15.05 -0.21 16.35
C GLU A 144 14.98 0.71 15.12
N LEU A 145 14.78 0.13 13.93
CA LEU A 145 14.71 0.93 12.71
C LEU A 145 13.46 1.82 12.72
N MET A 146 12.30 1.28 13.09
CA MET A 146 11.07 2.07 13.23
C MET A 146 11.24 3.18 14.27
N SER A 147 11.85 2.89 15.44
CA SER A 147 12.14 3.89 16.49
C SER A 147 12.96 5.08 15.96
N SER A 148 13.83 4.84 14.98
CA SER A 148 14.68 5.89 14.41
C SER A 148 13.94 6.78 13.38
N VAL A 149 12.87 6.30 12.74
CA VAL A 149 12.17 7.01 11.65
C VAL A 149 10.80 7.55 12.06
N LEU A 150 10.13 6.90 13.01
CA LEU A 150 8.80 7.31 13.47
C LEU A 150 8.74 8.78 13.95
N PRO A 151 9.71 9.30 14.73
CA PRO A 151 9.70 10.72 15.13
C PRO A 151 9.77 11.69 13.95
N VAL A 152 10.45 11.31 12.85
CA VAL A 152 10.55 12.13 11.62
C VAL A 152 9.19 12.17 10.92
N ALA A 153 8.50 11.02 10.82
CA ALA A 153 7.15 10.94 10.25
C ALA A 153 6.13 11.74 11.09
N MET A 154 6.21 11.63 12.42
CA MET A 154 5.37 12.41 13.33
C MET A 154 5.55 13.92 13.14
N ALA A 155 6.78 14.40 13.00
CA ALA A 155 7.08 15.83 12.76
C ALA A 155 6.49 16.34 11.42
N ARG A 156 6.32 15.46 10.43
CA ARG A 156 5.68 15.74 9.14
C ARG A 156 4.19 15.40 9.11
N LYS A 157 3.62 14.94 10.23
CA LYS A 157 2.22 14.51 10.34
C LYS A 157 1.86 13.39 9.35
N VAL A 158 2.81 12.54 9.03
CA VAL A 158 2.66 11.34 8.19
C VAL A 158 2.58 10.12 9.08
N LYS A 159 1.60 9.25 8.86
CA LYS A 159 1.45 7.99 9.61
C LYS A 159 2.11 6.84 8.84
N PHE A 160 2.52 5.81 9.55
CA PHE A 160 2.88 4.52 8.98
C PHE A 160 1.78 3.48 9.24
N ALA A 161 1.40 2.76 8.20
CA ALA A 161 0.52 1.61 8.27
C ALA A 161 1.28 0.37 7.80
N VAL A 162 1.57 -0.55 8.71
CA VAL A 162 2.25 -1.80 8.39
C VAL A 162 1.22 -2.82 7.93
N GLU A 163 1.44 -3.39 6.74
CA GLU A 163 0.50 -4.35 6.18
C GLU A 163 0.78 -5.77 6.66
N ASN A 164 -0.30 -6.55 6.87
CA ASN A 164 -0.23 -8.00 6.95
C ASN A 164 0.06 -8.56 5.55
N HIS A 165 1.34 -8.71 5.25
CA HIS A 165 1.82 -9.16 3.95
C HIS A 165 2.70 -10.41 4.14
N ASP A 166 3.94 -10.37 3.72
CA ASP A 166 4.92 -11.43 3.89
C ASP A 166 5.83 -11.24 5.11
N GLY A 167 6.75 -12.17 5.30
CA GLY A 167 7.75 -12.10 6.36
C GLY A 167 7.13 -12.03 7.78
N LEU A 168 7.69 -11.18 8.63
CA LEU A 168 7.22 -11.02 10.01
C LEU A 168 5.78 -10.52 10.09
N SER A 169 5.33 -9.70 9.13
CA SER A 169 3.98 -9.11 9.13
C SER A 169 2.89 -10.09 8.68
N SER A 170 3.24 -11.27 8.17
CA SER A 170 2.26 -12.32 7.83
C SER A 170 1.62 -12.98 9.07
N ASP A 171 2.22 -12.83 10.26
CA ASP A 171 1.66 -13.27 11.53
C ASP A 171 0.89 -12.12 12.19
N PRO A 172 -0.45 -12.19 12.30
CA PRO A 172 -1.27 -11.13 12.88
C PRO A 172 -0.89 -10.79 14.33
N ALA A 173 -0.46 -11.77 15.13
CA ALA A 173 -0.07 -11.53 16.52
C ALA A 173 1.25 -10.73 16.60
N VAL A 174 2.22 -11.07 15.75
CA VAL A 174 3.49 -10.34 15.64
C VAL A 174 3.26 -8.91 15.18
N LEU A 175 2.40 -8.72 14.18
CA LEU A 175 2.09 -7.40 13.66
C LEU A 175 1.35 -6.52 14.68
N ALA A 176 0.39 -7.09 15.40
CA ALA A 176 -0.31 -6.39 16.48
C ALA A 176 0.66 -6.02 17.63
N GLU A 177 1.52 -6.94 18.05
CA GLU A 177 2.57 -6.69 19.03
C GLU A 177 3.48 -5.53 18.58
N PHE A 178 3.91 -5.54 17.30
CA PHE A 178 4.77 -4.51 16.75
C PHE A 178 4.15 -3.12 16.82
N VAL A 179 2.91 -2.95 16.36
CA VAL A 179 2.28 -1.61 16.38
C VAL A 179 1.97 -1.15 17.81
N GLN A 180 1.59 -2.07 18.70
CA GLN A 180 1.31 -1.75 20.11
C GLN A 180 2.56 -1.34 20.87
N HIS A 181 3.74 -1.88 20.52
CA HIS A 181 5.02 -1.56 21.16
C HIS A 181 5.29 -0.04 21.20
N PHE A 182 4.89 0.68 20.17
CA PHE A 182 5.19 2.11 20.03
C PHE A 182 4.20 3.04 20.73
N HIS A 183 3.04 2.57 21.11
CA HIS A 183 1.97 3.39 21.73
C HIS A 183 1.75 4.73 21.02
N SER A 184 1.79 4.76 19.69
CA SER A 184 1.76 5.97 18.88
C SER A 184 0.55 6.01 17.93
N PRO A 185 -0.20 7.13 17.86
CA PRO A 185 -1.27 7.29 16.88
C PRO A 185 -0.75 7.47 15.44
N TYR A 186 0.57 7.49 15.26
CA TYR A 186 1.24 7.60 13.96
C TYR A 186 1.71 6.26 13.39
N LEU A 187 1.47 5.15 14.11
CA LEU A 187 1.78 3.81 13.64
C LEU A 187 0.56 2.91 13.86
N GLY A 188 0.15 2.19 12.83
CA GLY A 188 -0.95 1.26 12.91
C GLY A 188 -0.84 0.20 11.81
N VAL A 189 -1.92 -0.52 11.59
CA VAL A 189 -2.00 -1.61 10.63
C VAL A 189 -2.66 -1.14 9.33
N CYS A 190 -2.10 -1.53 8.18
CA CYS A 190 -2.84 -1.64 6.93
C CYS A 190 -3.37 -3.07 6.86
N MET A 191 -4.67 -3.26 7.04
CA MET A 191 -5.27 -4.59 7.02
C MET A 191 -5.69 -4.97 5.60
N ASP A 192 -4.96 -5.90 4.98
CA ASP A 192 -5.31 -6.48 3.68
C ASP A 192 -6.23 -7.69 3.88
N PHE A 193 -7.35 -7.72 3.17
CA PHE A 193 -8.35 -8.79 3.27
C PHE A 193 -7.86 -10.13 2.71
N GLY A 194 -6.95 -10.11 1.76
CA GLY A 194 -6.47 -11.29 1.04
C GLY A 194 -5.22 -11.94 1.60
N ASN A 195 -4.41 -11.21 2.37
CA ASN A 195 -3.06 -11.63 2.78
C ASN A 195 -3.01 -12.43 4.10
N PHE A 196 -4.13 -13.00 4.53
CA PHE A 196 -4.13 -13.86 5.70
C PHE A 196 -3.78 -15.30 5.33
N GLU A 197 -2.85 -15.87 6.07
CA GLU A 197 -2.56 -17.30 6.07
C GLU A 197 -3.31 -17.98 7.23
N GLY A 198 -3.91 -19.16 6.98
CA GLY A 198 -4.64 -19.90 8.01
C GLY A 198 -6.00 -19.30 8.37
N ASP A 199 -6.26 -19.10 9.66
CA ASP A 199 -7.55 -18.59 10.16
C ASP A 199 -7.68 -17.06 9.95
N ARG A 200 -8.27 -16.70 8.82
CA ARG A 200 -8.52 -15.30 8.45
C ARG A 200 -9.40 -14.57 9.45
N ALA A 201 -10.43 -15.25 9.99
CA ALA A 201 -11.36 -14.62 10.94
C ALA A 201 -10.64 -14.20 12.22
N SER A 202 -9.82 -15.09 12.78
CA SER A 202 -8.99 -14.79 13.96
C SER A 202 -7.97 -13.69 13.66
N GLY A 203 -7.31 -13.75 12.49
CA GLY A 203 -6.35 -12.72 12.06
C GLY A 203 -7.00 -11.34 11.95
N MET A 204 -8.19 -11.26 11.36
CA MET A 204 -8.94 -9.99 11.27
C MET A 204 -9.37 -9.45 12.63
N GLN A 205 -9.86 -10.31 13.52
CA GLN A 205 -10.20 -9.88 14.89
C GLN A 205 -8.99 -9.33 15.64
N THR A 206 -7.81 -9.88 15.39
CA THR A 206 -6.54 -9.42 15.99
C THR A 206 -6.13 -8.06 15.42
N LEU A 207 -6.25 -7.84 14.11
CA LEU A 207 -5.69 -6.65 13.44
C LEU A 207 -6.67 -5.49 13.33
N ALA A 208 -7.99 -5.73 13.20
CA ALA A 208 -8.97 -4.68 12.98
C ALA A 208 -8.95 -3.54 14.04
N PRO A 209 -8.73 -3.81 15.35
CA PRO A 209 -8.61 -2.75 16.35
C PRO A 209 -7.41 -1.80 16.13
N HIS A 210 -6.42 -2.22 15.35
CA HIS A 210 -5.20 -1.46 15.07
C HIS A 210 -5.17 -0.89 13.64
N ALA A 211 -6.22 -1.16 12.83
CA ALA A 211 -6.28 -0.73 11.45
C ALA A 211 -6.43 0.79 11.34
N ILE A 212 -5.54 1.41 10.58
CA ILE A 212 -5.60 2.82 10.18
C ILE A 212 -5.69 2.98 8.66
N HIS A 213 -5.52 1.88 7.93
CA HIS A 213 -5.73 1.73 6.49
C HIS A 213 -6.19 0.31 6.18
N VAL A 214 -6.85 0.12 5.03
CA VAL A 214 -7.36 -1.19 4.62
C VAL A 214 -7.13 -1.36 3.13
N HIS A 215 -6.68 -2.57 2.73
CA HIS A 215 -6.70 -3.02 1.35
C HIS A 215 -7.86 -4.01 1.15
N ALA A 216 -8.83 -3.62 0.34
CA ALA A 216 -9.90 -4.48 -0.11
C ALA A 216 -9.42 -5.26 -1.34
N LYS A 217 -8.65 -6.32 -1.10
CA LYS A 217 -8.15 -7.20 -2.16
C LYS A 217 -9.28 -8.02 -2.76
N SER A 218 -9.26 -8.18 -4.08
CA SER A 218 -10.19 -9.04 -4.81
C SER A 218 -9.57 -9.62 -6.08
N ARG A 219 -10.04 -10.77 -6.50
CA ARG A 219 -9.54 -11.47 -7.69
C ARG A 219 -10.66 -11.95 -8.59
N GLU A 220 -11.53 -12.79 -8.09
CA GLU A 220 -12.56 -13.49 -8.86
C GLU A 220 -13.92 -13.34 -8.21
N PHE A 221 -14.95 -13.20 -9.04
CA PHE A 221 -16.33 -13.03 -8.58
C PHE A 221 -17.24 -14.10 -9.18
N ASN A 222 -18.09 -14.69 -8.35
CA ASN A 222 -19.13 -15.61 -8.81
C ASN A 222 -20.31 -14.89 -9.49
N ALA A 223 -21.30 -15.65 -9.95
CA ALA A 223 -22.47 -15.12 -10.63
C ALA A 223 -23.34 -14.22 -9.74
N GLN A 224 -23.24 -14.34 -8.42
CA GLN A 224 -23.94 -13.51 -7.42
C GLN A 224 -23.16 -12.23 -7.10
N GLY A 225 -21.96 -12.06 -7.67
CA GLY A 225 -21.07 -10.93 -7.44
C GLY A 225 -20.32 -11.00 -6.10
N GLU A 226 -20.23 -12.21 -5.49
CA GLU A 226 -19.38 -12.42 -4.32
C GLU A 226 -17.95 -12.74 -4.77
N GLU A 227 -16.96 -12.27 -4.03
CA GLU A 227 -15.57 -12.68 -4.20
C GLU A 227 -15.42 -14.15 -3.76
N THR A 228 -14.69 -14.95 -4.55
CA THR A 228 -14.71 -16.42 -4.39
C THR A 228 -13.79 -16.94 -3.30
N GLN A 229 -12.77 -16.16 -2.90
CA GLN A 229 -11.73 -16.55 -1.93
C GLN A 229 -11.78 -15.74 -0.62
N ILE A 230 -12.44 -14.58 -0.66
CA ILE A 230 -12.48 -13.62 0.46
C ILE A 230 -13.93 -13.36 0.85
N ASP A 231 -14.28 -13.70 2.08
CA ASP A 231 -15.60 -13.39 2.65
C ASP A 231 -15.67 -11.89 3.01
N TYR A 232 -16.19 -11.10 2.10
CA TYR A 232 -16.30 -9.64 2.27
C TYR A 232 -17.26 -9.24 3.40
N ARG A 233 -18.28 -10.03 3.67
CA ARG A 233 -19.18 -9.80 4.82
C ARG A 233 -18.39 -9.87 6.12
N MET A 234 -17.63 -10.95 6.31
CA MET A 234 -16.78 -11.13 7.50
C MET A 234 -15.76 -9.99 7.64
N CYS A 235 -15.13 -9.59 6.53
CA CYS A 235 -14.14 -8.51 6.53
C CYS A 235 -14.74 -7.17 6.97
N VAL A 236 -15.87 -6.81 6.39
CA VAL A 236 -16.56 -5.54 6.69
C VAL A 236 -17.12 -5.55 8.11
N ASP A 237 -17.70 -6.69 8.56
CA ASP A 237 -18.21 -6.81 9.92
C ASP A 237 -17.10 -6.70 10.98
N ALA A 238 -15.90 -7.23 10.72
CA ALA A 238 -14.74 -7.04 11.58
C ALA A 238 -14.33 -5.56 11.70
N LEU A 239 -14.29 -4.83 10.58
CA LEU A 239 -13.99 -3.40 10.58
C LEU A 239 -15.06 -2.57 11.32
N LYS A 240 -16.35 -2.88 11.11
CA LYS A 240 -17.46 -2.21 11.81
C LYS A 240 -17.39 -2.45 13.31
N SER A 241 -17.13 -3.69 13.72
CA SER A 241 -16.99 -4.06 15.14
C SER A 241 -15.82 -3.36 15.81
N ALA A 242 -14.74 -3.08 15.07
CA ALA A 242 -13.59 -2.31 15.54
C ALA A 242 -13.79 -0.78 15.48
N GLY A 243 -14.92 -0.30 14.94
CA GLY A 243 -15.19 1.13 14.77
C GLY A 243 -14.30 1.80 13.72
N TYR A 244 -13.84 1.04 12.71
CA TYR A 244 -12.97 1.58 11.66
C TYR A 244 -13.69 2.65 10.82
N ALA A 245 -13.05 3.82 10.67
CA ALA A 245 -13.58 4.95 9.91
C ALA A 245 -12.59 5.52 8.88
N GLY A 246 -11.50 4.81 8.63
CA GLY A 246 -10.46 5.20 7.66
C GLY A 246 -10.85 4.92 6.20
N ALA A 247 -9.90 5.19 5.30
CA ALA A 247 -10.03 4.87 3.89
C ALA A 247 -9.82 3.37 3.62
N ILE A 248 -10.58 2.83 2.66
CA ILE A 248 -10.43 1.47 2.15
C ILE A 248 -9.97 1.58 0.69
N SER A 249 -8.76 1.13 0.40
CA SER A 249 -8.21 1.10 -0.96
C SER A 249 -8.54 -0.23 -1.64
N ILE A 250 -9.20 -0.18 -2.79
CA ILE A 250 -9.47 -1.35 -3.62
C ILE A 250 -8.17 -1.79 -4.28
N GLU A 251 -7.81 -3.05 -4.12
CA GLU A 251 -6.72 -3.75 -4.81
C GLU A 251 -7.27 -4.93 -5.61
N TYR A 252 -7.60 -4.67 -6.87
CA TYR A 252 -8.04 -5.72 -7.78
C TYR A 252 -6.84 -6.40 -8.43
N GLU A 253 -6.75 -7.72 -8.27
CA GLU A 253 -5.68 -8.59 -8.80
C GLU A 253 -6.21 -9.68 -9.76
N GLY A 254 -7.43 -9.52 -10.26
CA GLY A 254 -8.02 -10.49 -11.19
C GLY A 254 -7.59 -10.28 -12.64
N HIS A 255 -8.11 -11.15 -13.51
CA HIS A 255 -7.77 -11.17 -14.94
C HIS A 255 -8.73 -10.37 -15.83
N ASP A 256 -9.86 -9.90 -15.29
CA ASP A 256 -10.81 -9.06 -16.01
C ASP A 256 -10.26 -7.62 -16.18
N ASP A 257 -10.97 -6.80 -16.97
CA ASP A 257 -10.69 -5.37 -17.05
C ASP A 257 -10.69 -4.74 -15.64
N PRO A 258 -9.64 -4.01 -15.24
CA PRO A 258 -9.57 -3.38 -13.93
C PRO A 258 -10.79 -2.54 -13.56
N ALA A 259 -11.40 -1.86 -14.52
CA ALA A 259 -12.61 -1.07 -14.27
C ALA A 259 -13.80 -1.94 -13.81
N ILE A 260 -13.92 -3.15 -14.34
CA ILE A 260 -14.96 -4.11 -13.95
C ILE A 260 -14.67 -4.65 -12.55
N GLY A 261 -13.43 -5.10 -12.30
CA GLY A 261 -13.02 -5.66 -11.01
C GLY A 261 -13.13 -4.64 -9.88
N ILE A 262 -12.64 -3.42 -10.09
CA ILE A 262 -12.76 -2.31 -9.14
C ILE A 262 -14.22 -2.02 -8.81
N LYS A 263 -15.09 -1.96 -9.84
CA LYS A 263 -16.52 -1.73 -9.62
C LYS A 263 -17.16 -2.84 -8.79
N ARG A 264 -16.89 -4.12 -9.11
CA ARG A 264 -17.43 -5.27 -8.36
C ARG A 264 -16.97 -5.26 -6.90
N THR A 265 -15.71 -4.91 -6.67
CA THR A 265 -15.17 -4.78 -5.30
C THR A 265 -15.87 -3.68 -4.52
N ARG A 266 -16.11 -2.52 -5.15
CA ARG A 266 -16.90 -1.45 -4.55
C ARG A 266 -18.31 -1.92 -4.20
N ASP A 267 -18.99 -2.58 -5.14
CA ASP A 267 -20.36 -3.06 -4.95
C ASP A 267 -20.45 -4.02 -3.75
N LEU A 268 -19.40 -4.84 -3.48
CA LEU A 268 -19.30 -5.68 -2.28
C LEU A 268 -19.12 -4.86 -1.00
N LEU A 269 -18.20 -3.88 -1.02
CA LEU A 269 -17.98 -3.00 0.14
C LEU A 269 -19.28 -2.26 0.50
N GLU A 270 -19.99 -1.71 -0.48
CA GLU A 270 -21.24 -0.99 -0.28
C GLU A 270 -22.39 -1.93 0.18
N ARG A 271 -22.40 -3.17 -0.28
CA ARG A 271 -23.43 -4.19 0.11
C ARG A 271 -23.34 -4.55 1.59
N TYR A 272 -22.13 -4.60 2.14
CA TYR A 272 -21.89 -5.02 3.52
C TYR A 272 -21.58 -3.87 4.49
N ALA A 273 -21.54 -2.60 3.98
CA ALA A 273 -21.26 -1.40 4.77
C ALA A 273 -22.27 -1.10 5.91
#